data_0babd9265b6a39232573cd65bad821c4
#
_entry.id   0babd9265b6a39232573cd65bad821c4
#
_cell.length_a   1.000
_cell.length_b   1.000
_cell.length_c   1.000
_cell.angle_alpha   90.00
_cell.angle_beta   90.00
_cell.angle_gamma   90.00
#
_symmetry.space_group_name_H-M   'P 1'
#
loop_
_entity.id
_entity.type
_entity.pdbx_description
1 polymer ?
#
loop_
_entity_poly.entity_id
_entity_poly.type
_entity_poly.pdbx_seq_one_letter_code
_entity_poly.pdbx_strand_id
1 'polypeptide(L)'
;MNALWSEEAGDPDRPLIALVHGSMDRSAGMLKLSRRLDADFRVLRYDRRGYGRSSPHPGPFTMAGQVADLVGLLAGRRAVLVGHSYGGDVALTIADRHPDLVAGVAVYETPLSWMPWWPNTTAGSIAIAEQRDTSLAAEQFMQRILGHRRWEALPERVKEVRRQEGVALVAELSDLRDNQPWHAENITVPAITAYGSLASPHHRRGMAYAAELLNCPVVELPDCRHDAPLSHPDLFRTAIVDPLLEAVGVPYTNAA
;
A
#
# COMPACT_ATOMS: atom_id res chain seq x y z
N MET A 1 18.18 9.51 -12.53
CA MET A 1 16.97 9.05 -11.80
C MET A 1 16.75 10.01 -10.65
N ASN A 2 15.55 10.57 -10.49
CA ASN A 2 15.25 11.32 -9.27
C ASN A 2 15.25 10.35 -8.10
N ALA A 3 16.09 10.61 -7.10
CA ALA A 3 16.19 9.78 -5.92
C ALA A 3 14.85 9.83 -5.16
N LEU A 4 14.27 8.68 -4.86
CA LEU A 4 13.11 8.59 -3.98
C LEU A 4 13.54 8.83 -2.54
N TRP A 5 12.68 9.47 -1.79
CA TRP A 5 12.87 9.53 -0.35
C TRP A 5 12.56 8.17 0.29
N SER A 6 13.49 7.67 1.08
CA SER A 6 13.34 6.44 1.87
C SER A 6 14.03 6.59 3.22
N GLU A 7 13.57 5.81 4.18
CA GLU A 7 14.13 5.71 5.52
C GLU A 7 14.10 4.25 5.97
N GLU A 8 15.18 3.80 6.53
CA GLU A 8 15.27 2.52 7.22
C GLU A 8 15.46 2.73 8.72
N ALA A 9 14.75 1.95 9.53
CA ALA A 9 14.81 1.95 10.98
C ALA A 9 15.07 0.53 11.49
N GLY A 10 15.50 0.40 12.73
CA GLY A 10 15.82 -0.89 13.36
C GLY A 10 17.23 -1.38 13.05
N ASP A 11 17.54 -2.59 13.52
CA ASP A 11 18.84 -3.21 13.39
C ASP A 11 19.10 -3.66 11.93
N PRO A 12 20.19 -3.22 11.27
CA PRO A 12 20.49 -3.58 9.88
C PRO A 12 20.71 -5.07 9.64
N ASP A 13 21.06 -5.84 10.67
CA ASP A 13 21.29 -7.29 10.58
C ASP A 13 20.01 -8.12 10.76
N ARG A 14 18.89 -7.48 11.08
CA ARG A 14 17.59 -8.14 11.22
C ARG A 14 16.89 -8.32 9.87
N PRO A 15 15.92 -9.26 9.79
CA PRO A 15 15.08 -9.45 8.61
C PRO A 15 14.42 -8.14 8.18
N LEU A 16 14.39 -7.90 6.86
CA LEU A 16 13.85 -6.67 6.29
C LEU A 16 12.34 -6.78 6.07
N ILE A 17 11.62 -5.76 6.55
CA ILE A 17 10.21 -5.53 6.23
C ILE A 17 10.11 -4.23 5.45
N ALA A 18 9.47 -4.26 4.28
CA ALA A 18 9.20 -3.07 3.49
C ALA A 18 7.71 -2.70 3.56
N LEU A 19 7.43 -1.48 4.01
CA LEU A 19 6.08 -0.93 4.15
C LEU A 19 5.74 -0.04 2.96
N VAL A 20 4.69 -0.41 2.20
CA VAL A 20 4.29 0.24 0.95
C VAL A 20 2.95 0.94 1.13
N HIS A 21 2.96 2.28 1.10
CA HIS A 21 1.76 3.09 1.30
C HIS A 21 0.83 3.15 0.08
N GLY A 22 -0.42 3.52 0.29
CA GLY A 22 -1.47 3.66 -0.74
C GLY A 22 -1.40 4.96 -1.55
N SER A 23 -2.40 5.16 -2.40
CA SER A 23 -2.57 6.40 -3.17
C SER A 23 -2.82 7.58 -2.24
N MET A 24 -2.28 8.76 -2.59
CA MET A 24 -2.40 10.00 -1.82
C MET A 24 -1.93 9.90 -0.36
N ASP A 25 -1.17 8.84 -0.03
CA ASP A 25 -0.51 8.66 1.25
C ASP A 25 1.02 8.86 1.09
N ARG A 26 1.77 8.58 2.11
CA ARG A 26 3.24 8.70 2.17
C ARG A 26 3.79 7.81 3.28
N SER A 27 5.09 7.67 3.34
CA SER A 27 5.79 6.90 4.38
C SER A 27 5.36 7.26 5.82
N ALA A 28 4.94 8.52 6.05
CA ALA A 28 4.44 8.96 7.36
C ALA A 28 3.14 8.26 7.78
N GLY A 29 2.28 7.83 6.84
CA GLY A 29 1.09 7.03 7.14
C GLY A 29 1.43 5.65 7.71
N MET A 30 2.61 5.12 7.36
CA MET A 30 3.11 3.83 7.86
C MET A 30 4.04 3.96 9.09
N LEU A 31 4.29 5.20 9.59
CA LEU A 31 5.27 5.45 10.66
C LEU A 31 4.91 4.75 11.97
N LYS A 32 3.64 4.76 12.36
CA LYS A 32 3.24 4.12 13.62
C LYS A 32 3.44 2.61 13.58
N LEU A 33 3.10 1.97 12.46
CA LEU A 33 3.35 0.55 12.25
C LEU A 33 4.87 0.26 12.22
N SER A 34 5.65 1.08 11.52
CA SER A 34 7.12 0.97 11.51
C SER A 34 7.71 0.94 12.93
N ARG A 35 7.25 1.85 13.81
CA ARG A 35 7.70 1.92 15.21
C ARG A 35 7.27 0.74 16.08
N ARG A 36 6.35 -0.09 15.62
CA ARG A 36 5.98 -1.35 16.27
C ARG A 36 6.86 -2.50 15.83
N LEU A 37 7.57 -2.33 14.72
CA LEU A 37 8.36 -3.38 14.08
C LEU A 37 9.87 -3.15 14.25
N ASP A 38 10.33 -1.89 14.35
CA ASP A 38 11.75 -1.53 14.30
C ASP A 38 12.58 -1.97 15.51
N ALA A 39 11.95 -2.40 16.61
CA ALA A 39 12.64 -3.05 17.73
C ALA A 39 13.12 -4.47 17.39
N ASP A 40 12.41 -5.18 16.50
CA ASP A 40 12.65 -6.59 16.17
C ASP A 40 13.19 -6.79 14.75
N PHE A 41 12.94 -5.84 13.84
CA PHE A 41 13.19 -5.94 12.41
C PHE A 41 13.88 -4.70 11.85
N ARG A 42 14.50 -4.86 10.69
CA ARG A 42 14.87 -3.74 9.83
C ARG A 42 13.64 -3.33 9.03
N VAL A 43 13.22 -2.07 9.10
CA VAL A 43 11.99 -1.59 8.48
C VAL A 43 12.28 -0.50 7.47
N LEU A 44 12.00 -0.76 6.19
CA LEU A 44 12.07 0.20 5.10
C LEU A 44 10.71 0.88 4.91
N ARG A 45 10.69 2.21 4.91
CA ARG A 45 9.58 3.07 4.46
C ARG A 45 10.07 4.02 3.39
N TYR A 46 9.24 4.33 2.41
CA TYR A 46 9.58 5.30 1.38
C TYR A 46 8.34 6.06 0.92
N ASP A 47 8.53 7.25 0.38
CA ASP A 47 7.49 7.97 -0.33
C ASP A 47 7.52 7.50 -1.78
N ARG A 48 6.41 6.89 -2.27
CA ARG A 48 6.33 6.42 -3.65
C ARG A 48 6.45 7.60 -4.62
N ARG A 49 6.91 7.33 -5.87
CA ARG A 49 7.07 8.36 -6.90
C ARG A 49 5.81 9.22 -7.03
N GLY A 50 5.99 10.53 -7.04
CA GLY A 50 4.91 11.50 -7.16
C GLY A 50 4.21 11.88 -5.86
N TYR A 51 4.62 11.29 -4.72
CA TYR A 51 4.04 11.58 -3.41
C TYR A 51 5.07 12.07 -2.39
N GLY A 52 4.61 12.90 -1.47
CA GLY A 52 5.41 13.36 -0.33
C GLY A 52 6.73 14.01 -0.75
N ARG A 53 7.85 13.51 -0.22
CA ARG A 53 9.20 13.99 -0.51
C ARG A 53 9.78 13.45 -1.82
N SER A 54 9.09 12.49 -2.45
CA SER A 54 9.38 11.99 -3.80
C SER A 54 8.58 12.72 -4.88
N SER A 55 7.99 13.87 -4.53
CA SER A 55 7.33 14.80 -5.43
C SER A 55 8.10 16.15 -5.46
N PRO A 56 8.22 16.81 -6.62
CA PRO A 56 7.71 16.42 -7.93
C PRO A 56 8.51 15.28 -8.57
N HIS A 57 7.85 14.45 -9.38
CA HIS A 57 8.45 13.36 -10.13
C HIS A 57 7.97 13.38 -11.58
N PRO A 58 8.86 13.13 -12.58
CA PRO A 58 8.48 13.20 -14.00
C PRO A 58 7.62 12.01 -14.48
N GLY A 59 7.39 11.00 -13.64
CA GLY A 59 6.73 9.76 -14.05
C GLY A 59 7.71 8.76 -14.70
N PRO A 60 7.21 7.79 -15.45
CA PRO A 60 5.78 7.42 -15.51
C PRO A 60 5.26 6.89 -14.15
N PHE A 61 3.97 7.09 -13.89
CA PHE A 61 3.31 6.64 -12.66
C PHE A 61 2.58 5.30 -12.86
N THR A 62 3.15 4.43 -13.67
CA THR A 62 2.64 3.08 -13.96
C THR A 62 3.05 2.08 -12.87
N MET A 63 2.36 0.94 -12.79
CA MET A 63 2.73 -0.15 -11.90
C MET A 63 4.18 -0.62 -12.16
N ALA A 64 4.59 -0.72 -13.40
CA ALA A 64 5.97 -1.08 -13.74
C ALA A 64 7.00 -0.10 -13.14
N GLY A 65 6.69 1.20 -13.16
CA GLY A 65 7.53 2.21 -12.52
C GLY A 65 7.59 2.04 -11.00
N GLN A 66 6.46 1.83 -10.34
CA GLN A 66 6.40 1.62 -8.88
C GLN A 66 7.17 0.36 -8.45
N VAL A 67 7.06 -0.73 -9.22
CA VAL A 67 7.83 -1.97 -9.00
C VAL A 67 9.32 -1.72 -9.14
N ALA A 68 9.75 -1.05 -10.22
CA ALA A 68 11.17 -0.74 -10.42
C ALA A 68 11.78 0.08 -9.27
N ASP A 69 10.99 0.99 -8.69
CA ASP A 69 11.41 1.78 -7.53
C ASP A 69 11.68 0.91 -6.31
N LEU A 70 10.73 0.07 -5.92
CA LEU A 70 10.90 -0.75 -4.72
C LEU A 70 11.95 -1.83 -4.92
N VAL A 71 12.05 -2.44 -6.10
CA VAL A 71 13.15 -3.36 -6.46
C VAL A 71 14.50 -2.65 -6.31
N GLY A 72 14.62 -1.40 -6.78
CA GLY A 72 15.82 -0.58 -6.60
C GLY A 72 16.14 -0.30 -5.14
N LEU A 73 15.15 0.01 -4.31
CA LEU A 73 15.31 0.25 -2.87
C LEU A 73 15.67 -1.03 -2.10
N LEU A 74 15.13 -2.17 -2.50
CA LEU A 74 15.49 -3.47 -1.92
C LEU A 74 16.97 -3.83 -2.20
N ALA A 75 17.50 -3.39 -3.33
CA ALA A 75 18.91 -3.57 -3.70
C ALA A 75 19.38 -5.03 -3.57
N GLY A 76 18.60 -5.97 -4.08
CA GLY A 76 18.85 -7.42 -4.02
C GLY A 76 18.55 -8.09 -2.68
N ARG A 77 18.11 -7.34 -1.67
CA ARG A 77 17.73 -7.89 -0.36
C ARG A 77 16.35 -8.52 -0.42
N ARG A 78 16.22 -9.69 0.19
CA ARG A 78 14.93 -10.34 0.37
C ARG A 78 14.17 -9.69 1.53
N ALA A 79 12.88 -9.39 1.35
CA ALA A 79 12.06 -8.70 2.35
C ALA A 79 10.66 -9.33 2.50
N VAL A 80 10.06 -9.14 3.67
CA VAL A 80 8.61 -9.27 3.85
C VAL A 80 7.97 -7.95 3.39
N LEU A 81 7.00 -8.02 2.47
CA LEU A 81 6.32 -6.85 1.94
C LEU A 81 4.97 -6.67 2.63
N VAL A 82 4.70 -5.47 3.12
CA VAL A 82 3.42 -5.10 3.73
C VAL A 82 2.84 -3.92 2.95
N GLY A 83 1.82 -4.19 2.16
CA GLY A 83 1.20 -3.22 1.26
C GLY A 83 -0.18 -2.77 1.74
N HIS A 84 -0.40 -1.45 1.77
CA HIS A 84 -1.68 -0.84 2.07
C HIS A 84 -2.31 -0.26 0.80
N SER A 85 -3.59 -0.58 0.54
CA SER A 85 -4.32 -0.03 -0.60
C SER A 85 -3.55 -0.29 -1.92
N TYR A 86 -3.34 0.71 -2.78
CA TYR A 86 -2.52 0.59 -4.00
C TYR A 86 -1.11 0.02 -3.74
N GLY A 87 -0.53 0.30 -2.56
CA GLY A 87 0.75 -0.29 -2.15
C GLY A 87 0.72 -1.82 -2.05
N GLY A 88 -0.46 -2.41 -1.84
CA GLY A 88 -0.68 -3.85 -1.89
C GLY A 88 -0.54 -4.41 -3.30
N ASP A 89 -1.03 -3.70 -4.32
CA ASP A 89 -0.82 -4.11 -5.72
C ASP A 89 0.65 -4.06 -6.11
N VAL A 90 1.39 -3.03 -5.63
CA VAL A 90 2.85 -2.97 -5.82
C VAL A 90 3.53 -4.18 -5.18
N ALA A 91 3.17 -4.52 -3.94
CA ALA A 91 3.76 -5.65 -3.21
C ALA A 91 3.45 -7.00 -3.91
N LEU A 92 2.19 -7.22 -4.32
CA LEU A 92 1.80 -8.43 -5.05
C LEU A 92 2.47 -8.52 -6.43
N THR A 93 2.62 -7.39 -7.13
CA THR A 93 3.30 -7.37 -8.43
C THR A 93 4.80 -7.71 -8.29
N ILE A 94 5.44 -7.31 -7.19
CA ILE A 94 6.83 -7.73 -6.92
C ILE A 94 6.88 -9.21 -6.58
N ALA A 95 5.95 -9.73 -5.79
CA ALA A 95 5.88 -11.16 -5.48
C ALA A 95 5.64 -12.02 -6.75
N ASP A 96 4.87 -11.52 -7.72
CA ASP A 96 4.67 -12.13 -9.03
C ASP A 96 5.96 -12.12 -9.89
N ARG A 97 6.63 -10.96 -10.01
CA ARG A 97 7.68 -10.75 -11.00
C ARG A 97 9.12 -10.92 -10.46
N HIS A 98 9.29 -10.82 -9.14
CA HIS A 98 10.58 -10.88 -8.44
C HIS A 98 10.47 -11.73 -7.16
N PRO A 99 10.01 -12.99 -7.25
CA PRO A 99 9.75 -13.82 -6.06
C PRO A 99 11.01 -14.08 -5.22
N ASP A 100 12.18 -13.99 -5.80
CA ASP A 100 13.49 -14.07 -5.13
C ASP A 100 13.73 -12.93 -4.14
N LEU A 101 13.10 -11.77 -4.34
CA LEU A 101 13.18 -10.61 -3.43
C LEU A 101 12.10 -10.63 -2.34
N VAL A 102 11.16 -11.58 -2.36
CA VAL A 102 10.02 -11.58 -1.44
C VAL A 102 10.05 -12.81 -0.54
N ALA A 103 10.06 -12.60 0.76
CA ALA A 103 9.93 -13.67 1.75
C ALA A 103 8.46 -14.03 1.99
N GLY A 104 7.58 -13.02 2.01
CA GLY A 104 6.15 -13.14 2.16
C GLY A 104 5.49 -11.79 1.90
N VAL A 105 4.17 -11.78 1.67
CA VAL A 105 3.42 -10.58 1.35
C VAL A 105 2.13 -10.47 2.15
N ALA A 106 1.90 -9.35 2.82
CA ALA A 106 0.62 -8.99 3.42
C ALA A 106 0.02 -7.79 2.71
N VAL A 107 -1.28 -7.84 2.42
CA VAL A 107 -1.99 -6.76 1.77
C VAL A 107 -3.28 -6.40 2.50
N TYR A 108 -3.50 -5.10 2.68
CA TYR A 108 -4.67 -4.56 3.38
C TYR A 108 -5.48 -3.64 2.48
N GLU A 109 -6.76 -4.01 2.28
CA GLU A 109 -7.75 -3.27 1.47
C GLU A 109 -7.22 -2.84 0.10
N THR A 110 -6.49 -3.74 -0.56
CA THR A 110 -5.92 -3.54 -1.89
C THR A 110 -7.01 -3.49 -2.96
N PRO A 111 -7.03 -2.49 -3.85
CA PRO A 111 -8.05 -2.37 -4.86
C PRO A 111 -7.85 -3.36 -6.02
N LEU A 112 -8.89 -4.06 -6.42
CA LEU A 112 -8.92 -4.89 -7.64
C LEU A 112 -9.68 -4.15 -8.75
N SER A 113 -9.23 -2.94 -9.07
CA SER A 113 -10.02 -2.00 -9.88
C SER A 113 -10.17 -2.41 -11.35
N TRP A 114 -9.36 -3.34 -11.87
CA TRP A 114 -9.51 -3.94 -13.20
C TRP A 114 -10.64 -4.96 -13.29
N MET A 115 -11.15 -5.41 -12.13
CA MET A 115 -12.20 -6.42 -12.12
C MET A 115 -13.53 -5.82 -12.59
N PRO A 116 -14.30 -6.51 -13.45
CA PRO A 116 -15.57 -6.00 -13.98
C PRO A 116 -16.62 -5.66 -12.92
N TRP A 117 -16.52 -6.29 -11.74
CA TRP A 117 -17.44 -6.05 -10.62
C TRP A 117 -17.00 -4.93 -9.68
N TRP A 118 -15.83 -4.30 -9.92
CA TRP A 118 -15.35 -3.19 -9.09
C TRP A 118 -16.19 -1.93 -9.35
N PRO A 119 -16.71 -1.25 -8.30
CA PRO A 119 -17.66 -0.16 -8.49
C PRO A 119 -17.06 1.08 -9.15
N ASN A 120 -17.83 1.72 -10.03
CA ASN A 120 -17.46 3.01 -10.62
C ASN A 120 -17.67 4.21 -9.67
N THR A 121 -18.13 3.97 -8.45
CA THR A 121 -18.42 4.99 -7.43
C THR A 121 -17.34 5.11 -6.35
N THR A 122 -16.24 4.36 -6.45
CA THR A 122 -15.13 4.45 -5.50
C THR A 122 -14.40 5.79 -5.63
N ALA A 123 -13.62 6.17 -4.61
CA ALA A 123 -12.78 7.38 -4.67
C ALA A 123 -11.86 7.34 -5.87
N GLY A 124 -11.22 6.18 -6.15
CA GLY A 124 -10.35 6.01 -7.31
C GLY A 124 -11.07 6.13 -8.64
N SER A 125 -12.27 5.54 -8.78
CA SER A 125 -13.06 5.63 -10.02
C SER A 125 -13.47 7.06 -10.35
N ILE A 126 -13.78 7.86 -9.33
CA ILE A 126 -14.14 9.27 -9.51
C ILE A 126 -12.91 10.09 -9.88
N ALA A 127 -11.76 9.83 -9.25
CA ALA A 127 -10.51 10.50 -9.61
C ALA A 127 -10.13 10.23 -11.08
N ILE A 128 -10.29 9.00 -11.57
CA ILE A 128 -10.06 8.66 -12.98
C ILE A 128 -11.05 9.40 -13.90
N ALA A 129 -12.31 9.51 -13.52
CA ALA A 129 -13.31 10.22 -14.32
C ALA A 129 -12.98 11.71 -14.47
N GLU A 130 -12.30 12.32 -13.49
CA GLU A 130 -11.86 13.73 -13.48
C GLU A 130 -10.47 13.93 -14.08
N GLN A 131 -9.96 13.01 -14.90
CA GLN A 131 -8.58 13.01 -15.41
C GLN A 131 -8.15 14.29 -16.16
N ARG A 132 -9.09 15.13 -16.61
CA ARG A 132 -8.80 16.40 -17.28
C ARG A 132 -8.35 17.50 -16.31
N ASP A 133 -8.76 17.41 -15.05
CA ASP A 133 -8.33 18.28 -13.96
C ASP A 133 -7.82 17.42 -12.80
N THR A 134 -6.53 17.09 -12.86
CA THR A 134 -5.89 16.21 -11.87
C THR A 134 -5.86 16.84 -10.47
N SER A 135 -5.89 18.18 -10.37
CA SER A 135 -5.97 18.88 -9.08
C SER A 135 -7.34 18.66 -8.43
N LEU A 136 -8.41 18.80 -9.22
CA LEU A 136 -9.77 18.50 -8.77
C LEU A 136 -9.94 17.02 -8.44
N ALA A 137 -9.38 16.13 -9.27
CA ALA A 137 -9.38 14.69 -9.00
C ALA A 137 -8.76 14.35 -7.62
N ALA A 138 -7.61 14.94 -7.30
CA ALA A 138 -6.96 14.78 -6.00
C ALA A 138 -7.80 15.32 -4.85
N GLU A 139 -8.41 16.49 -5.00
CA GLU A 139 -9.27 17.08 -4.00
C GLU A 139 -10.51 16.21 -3.73
N GLN A 140 -11.22 15.76 -4.76
CA GLN A 140 -12.38 14.89 -4.64
C GLN A 140 -12.01 13.54 -4.01
N PHE A 141 -10.87 12.96 -4.39
CA PHE A 141 -10.34 11.74 -3.77
C PHE A 141 -10.12 11.94 -2.27
N MET A 142 -9.41 12.99 -1.88
CA MET A 142 -9.10 13.29 -0.48
C MET A 142 -10.35 13.59 0.34
N GLN A 143 -11.33 14.31 -0.21
CA GLN A 143 -12.61 14.56 0.45
C GLN A 143 -13.38 13.25 0.73
N ARG A 144 -13.30 12.25 -0.15
CA ARG A 144 -13.93 10.95 0.07
C ARG A 144 -13.19 10.11 1.11
N ILE A 145 -11.86 10.17 1.14
CA ILE A 145 -11.04 9.41 2.10
C ILE A 145 -11.10 10.01 3.50
N LEU A 146 -10.93 11.32 3.62
CA LEU A 146 -10.88 12.03 4.91
C LEU A 146 -12.27 12.45 5.41
N GLY A 147 -13.23 12.62 4.49
CA GLY A 147 -14.46 13.35 4.71
C GLY A 147 -14.30 14.85 4.48
N HIS A 148 -15.34 15.49 3.92
CA HIS A 148 -15.34 16.91 3.53
C HIS A 148 -14.90 17.84 4.67
N ARG A 149 -15.43 17.63 5.89
CA ARG A 149 -15.10 18.45 7.06
C ARG A 149 -13.60 18.44 7.41
N ARG A 150 -12.97 17.26 7.35
CA ARG A 150 -11.53 17.14 7.66
C ARG A 150 -10.68 17.74 6.54
N TRP A 151 -11.09 17.57 5.29
CA TRP A 151 -10.43 18.20 4.16
C TRP A 151 -10.44 19.73 4.29
N GLU A 152 -11.59 20.33 4.57
CA GLU A 152 -11.70 21.79 4.73
C GLU A 152 -10.86 22.32 5.90
N ALA A 153 -10.68 21.56 6.95
CA ALA A 153 -9.88 21.94 8.10
C ALA A 153 -8.35 21.87 7.85
N LEU A 154 -7.90 21.30 6.72
CA LEU A 154 -6.47 21.26 6.40
C LEU A 154 -5.95 22.66 6.04
N PRO A 155 -4.70 22.99 6.44
CA PRO A 155 -4.04 24.19 5.96
C PRO A 155 -3.95 24.23 4.43
N GLU A 156 -4.14 25.41 3.81
CA GLU A 156 -4.15 25.53 2.35
C GLU A 156 -2.86 25.01 1.70
N ARG A 157 -1.71 25.24 2.31
CA ARG A 157 -0.44 24.69 1.85
C ARG A 157 -0.44 23.16 1.75
N VAL A 158 -1.20 22.46 2.63
CA VAL A 158 -1.32 21.00 2.59
C VAL A 158 -2.24 20.58 1.46
N LYS A 159 -3.38 21.26 1.29
CA LYS A 159 -4.31 21.03 0.18
C LYS A 159 -3.61 21.22 -1.16
N GLU A 160 -2.81 22.29 -1.30
CA GLU A 160 -2.07 22.57 -2.51
C GLU A 160 -1.08 21.46 -2.88
N VAL A 161 -0.30 20.97 -1.91
CA VAL A 161 0.59 19.82 -2.13
C VAL A 161 -0.21 18.60 -2.58
N ARG A 162 -1.38 18.34 -1.99
CA ARG A 162 -2.24 17.21 -2.39
C ARG A 162 -2.79 17.37 -3.80
N ARG A 163 -3.17 18.59 -4.21
CA ARG A 163 -3.62 18.87 -5.58
C ARG A 163 -2.52 18.60 -6.61
N GLN A 164 -1.28 18.99 -6.30
CA GLN A 164 -0.12 18.74 -7.17
C GLN A 164 0.19 17.24 -7.32
N GLU A 165 -0.08 16.40 -6.31
CA GLU A 165 0.04 14.94 -6.36
C GLU A 165 -1.03 14.29 -7.27
N GLY A 166 -2.03 15.04 -7.72
CA GLY A 166 -3.12 14.55 -8.55
C GLY A 166 -2.70 13.94 -9.88
N VAL A 167 -1.59 14.42 -10.47
CA VAL A 167 -1.03 13.84 -11.71
C VAL A 167 -0.61 12.39 -11.48
N ALA A 168 0.06 12.12 -10.36
CA ALA A 168 0.46 10.76 -9.98
C ALA A 168 -0.76 9.89 -9.68
N LEU A 169 -1.72 10.42 -8.91
CA LEU A 169 -2.96 9.73 -8.55
C LEU A 169 -3.74 9.25 -9.77
N VAL A 170 -4.05 10.17 -10.69
CA VAL A 170 -4.86 9.82 -11.87
C VAL A 170 -4.14 8.81 -12.76
N ALA A 171 -2.84 9.01 -12.98
CA ALA A 171 -2.07 8.12 -13.85
C ALA A 171 -1.95 6.70 -13.27
N GLU A 172 -1.61 6.54 -11.97
CA GLU A 172 -1.47 5.23 -11.36
C GLU A 172 -2.80 4.48 -11.26
N LEU A 173 -3.90 5.18 -10.96
CA LEU A 173 -5.22 4.56 -10.86
C LEU A 173 -5.79 4.19 -12.23
N SER A 174 -5.51 4.99 -13.28
CA SER A 174 -5.88 4.63 -14.65
C SER A 174 -5.11 3.39 -15.12
N ASP A 175 -3.79 3.35 -14.91
CA ASP A 175 -2.99 2.17 -15.23
C ASP A 175 -3.51 0.91 -14.53
N LEU A 176 -3.84 1.00 -13.23
CA LEU A 176 -4.41 -0.11 -12.46
C LEU A 176 -5.82 -0.52 -12.93
N ARG A 177 -6.61 0.43 -13.44
CA ARG A 177 -7.94 0.14 -13.97
C ARG A 177 -7.87 -0.62 -15.29
N ASP A 178 -6.93 -0.24 -16.14
CA ASP A 178 -6.82 -0.75 -17.51
C ASP A 178 -6.00 -2.05 -17.58
N ASN A 179 -5.12 -2.30 -16.59
CA ASN A 179 -4.16 -3.38 -16.59
C ASN A 179 -4.20 -4.18 -15.28
N GLN A 180 -4.40 -5.50 -15.37
CA GLN A 180 -4.18 -6.41 -14.25
C GLN A 180 -2.68 -6.44 -13.91
N PRO A 181 -2.26 -6.03 -12.69
CA PRO A 181 -0.83 -5.85 -12.42
C PRO A 181 -0.11 -7.14 -12.03
N TRP A 182 -0.79 -8.11 -11.44
CA TRP A 182 -0.23 -9.36 -10.92
C TRP A 182 -1.10 -10.57 -11.26
N HIS A 183 -0.49 -11.76 -11.27
CA HIS A 183 -1.11 -13.03 -11.54
C HIS A 183 -0.86 -13.99 -10.39
N ALA A 184 -1.93 -14.47 -9.76
CA ALA A 184 -1.86 -15.26 -8.53
C ALA A 184 -1.07 -16.56 -8.70
N GLU A 185 -1.14 -17.18 -9.87
CA GLU A 185 -0.43 -18.41 -10.21
C GLU A 185 1.10 -18.31 -10.14
N ASN A 186 1.64 -17.10 -10.21
CA ASN A 186 3.07 -16.85 -10.12
C ASN A 186 3.52 -16.51 -8.66
N ILE A 187 2.56 -16.21 -7.77
CA ILE A 187 2.86 -15.82 -6.38
C ILE A 187 2.94 -17.09 -5.53
N THR A 188 4.14 -17.54 -5.26
CA THR A 188 4.41 -18.80 -4.54
C THR A 188 4.87 -18.59 -3.10
N VAL A 189 5.06 -17.35 -2.67
CA VAL A 189 5.45 -17.01 -1.29
C VAL A 189 4.24 -16.98 -0.36
N PRO A 190 4.43 -17.19 0.96
CA PRO A 190 3.35 -17.01 1.92
C PRO A 190 2.68 -15.64 1.79
N ALA A 191 1.35 -15.63 1.80
CA ALA A 191 0.56 -14.41 1.65
C ALA A 191 -0.52 -14.31 2.73
N ILE A 192 -0.91 -13.08 3.06
CA ILE A 192 -2.10 -12.76 3.89
C ILE A 192 -2.83 -11.60 3.21
N THR A 193 -4.15 -11.74 3.04
CA THR A 193 -5.01 -10.62 2.69
C THR A 193 -5.81 -10.16 3.89
N ALA A 194 -6.11 -8.86 3.99
CA ALA A 194 -6.84 -8.36 5.15
C ALA A 194 -7.70 -7.14 4.84
N TYR A 195 -8.74 -6.95 5.66
CA TYR A 195 -9.62 -5.78 5.61
C TYR A 195 -10.15 -5.44 7.01
N GLY A 196 -10.65 -4.23 7.19
CA GLY A 196 -11.31 -3.83 8.43
C GLY A 196 -12.79 -4.20 8.45
N SER A 197 -13.37 -4.49 9.63
CA SER A 197 -14.80 -4.78 9.77
C SER A 197 -15.71 -3.63 9.34
N LEU A 198 -15.16 -2.41 9.30
CA LEU A 198 -15.82 -1.21 8.81
C LEU A 198 -15.42 -0.83 7.37
N ALA A 199 -14.76 -1.73 6.65
CA ALA A 199 -14.38 -1.55 5.25
C ALA A 199 -15.61 -1.46 4.33
N SER A 200 -15.42 -0.81 3.19
CA SER A 200 -16.44 -0.79 2.14
C SER A 200 -16.68 -2.20 1.56
N PRO A 201 -17.90 -2.51 1.07
CA PRO A 201 -18.20 -3.83 0.54
C PRO A 201 -17.26 -4.31 -0.57
N HIS A 202 -16.78 -3.41 -1.42
CA HIS A 202 -15.85 -3.76 -2.51
C HIS A 202 -14.46 -4.15 -2.00
N HIS A 203 -13.94 -3.53 -0.92
CA HIS A 203 -12.69 -3.95 -0.30
C HIS A 203 -12.81 -5.32 0.38
N ARG A 204 -13.88 -5.56 1.13
CA ARG A 204 -14.13 -6.89 1.73
C ARG A 204 -14.19 -7.97 0.66
N ARG A 205 -15.00 -7.75 -0.40
CA ARG A 205 -15.09 -8.66 -1.53
C ARG A 205 -13.74 -8.84 -2.23
N GLY A 206 -12.99 -7.75 -2.42
CA GLY A 206 -11.68 -7.78 -3.06
C GLY A 206 -10.68 -8.62 -2.29
N MET A 207 -10.59 -8.43 -0.97
CA MET A 207 -9.64 -9.19 -0.15
C MET A 207 -10.02 -10.66 -0.01
N ALA A 208 -11.30 -10.98 0.11
CA ALA A 208 -11.78 -12.37 0.08
C ALA A 208 -11.47 -13.05 -1.25
N TYR A 209 -11.73 -12.37 -2.38
CA TYR A 209 -11.43 -12.89 -3.71
C TYR A 209 -9.91 -13.06 -3.94
N ALA A 210 -9.08 -12.10 -3.50
CA ALA A 210 -7.63 -12.24 -3.57
C ALA A 210 -7.12 -13.40 -2.71
N ALA A 211 -7.70 -13.64 -1.52
CA ALA A 211 -7.37 -14.79 -0.68
C ALA A 211 -7.66 -16.12 -1.37
N GLU A 212 -8.81 -16.23 -2.06
CA GLU A 212 -9.15 -17.42 -2.85
C GLU A 212 -8.11 -17.66 -3.96
N LEU A 213 -7.77 -16.62 -4.72
CA LEU A 213 -6.79 -16.74 -5.81
C LEU A 213 -5.39 -17.11 -5.32
N LEU A 214 -4.96 -16.54 -4.19
CA LEU A 214 -3.64 -16.75 -3.60
C LEU A 214 -3.58 -17.99 -2.70
N ASN A 215 -4.71 -18.66 -2.48
CA ASN A 215 -4.85 -19.76 -1.52
C ASN A 215 -4.23 -19.42 -0.15
N CYS A 216 -4.61 -18.27 0.40
CA CYS A 216 -4.05 -17.73 1.64
C CYS A 216 -5.14 -17.30 2.63
N PRO A 217 -4.80 -17.07 3.91
CA PRO A 217 -5.74 -16.54 4.89
C PRO A 217 -6.27 -15.16 4.51
N VAL A 218 -7.56 -14.92 4.84
CA VAL A 218 -8.15 -13.58 4.87
C VAL A 218 -8.43 -13.19 6.32
N VAL A 219 -7.95 -12.01 6.74
CA VAL A 219 -8.06 -11.50 8.12
C VAL A 219 -9.00 -10.31 8.15
N GLU A 220 -10.02 -10.37 9.02
CA GLU A 220 -10.86 -9.21 9.33
C GLU A 220 -10.38 -8.55 10.63
N LEU A 221 -10.01 -7.27 10.57
CA LEU A 221 -9.65 -6.49 11.75
C LEU A 221 -10.89 -5.85 12.37
N PRO A 222 -11.22 -6.14 13.65
CA PRO A 222 -12.38 -5.55 14.32
C PRO A 222 -12.25 -4.04 14.44
N ASP A 223 -13.37 -3.33 14.27
CA ASP A 223 -13.51 -1.87 14.40
C ASP A 223 -12.54 -1.02 13.55
N CYS A 224 -11.90 -1.63 12.56
CA CYS A 224 -10.94 -0.98 11.69
C CYS A 224 -11.59 -0.49 10.38
N ARG A 225 -11.06 0.63 9.90
CA ARG A 225 -11.32 1.23 8.58
C ARG A 225 -10.09 1.13 7.69
N HIS A 226 -10.15 1.78 6.54
CA HIS A 226 -9.06 1.81 5.55
C HIS A 226 -7.70 2.29 6.12
N ASP A 227 -7.70 3.08 7.16
CA ASP A 227 -6.51 3.66 7.80
C ASP A 227 -5.90 2.79 8.93
N ALA A 228 -6.22 1.49 9.03
CA ALA A 228 -5.78 0.62 10.12
C ALA A 228 -4.26 0.62 10.38
N PRO A 229 -3.36 0.65 9.39
CA PRO A 229 -1.92 0.74 9.65
C PRO A 229 -1.52 1.97 10.47
N LEU A 230 -2.28 3.07 10.35
CA LEU A 230 -2.07 4.32 11.07
C LEU A 230 -2.84 4.38 12.39
N SER A 231 -4.11 3.95 12.39
CA SER A 231 -5.04 4.10 13.52
C SER A 231 -4.94 2.96 14.55
N HIS A 232 -4.64 1.74 14.12
CA HIS A 232 -4.57 0.52 14.93
C HIS A 232 -3.28 -0.29 14.66
N PRO A 233 -2.08 0.32 14.78
CA PRO A 233 -0.83 -0.30 14.38
C PRO A 233 -0.48 -1.56 15.21
N ASP A 234 -0.86 -1.62 16.48
CA ASP A 234 -0.64 -2.79 17.34
C ASP A 234 -1.47 -3.98 16.87
N LEU A 235 -2.77 -3.77 16.65
CA LEU A 235 -3.67 -4.79 16.13
C LEU A 235 -3.23 -5.24 14.72
N PHE A 236 -2.82 -4.28 13.87
CA PHE A 236 -2.33 -4.59 12.52
C PHE A 236 -1.08 -5.48 12.57
N ARG A 237 -0.12 -5.17 13.46
CA ARG A 237 1.06 -6.00 13.69
C ARG A 237 0.64 -7.42 14.12
N THR A 238 -0.10 -7.54 15.22
CA THR A 238 -0.38 -8.85 15.84
C THR A 238 -1.29 -9.75 15.02
N ALA A 239 -2.23 -9.18 14.25
CA ALA A 239 -3.20 -9.96 13.48
C ALA A 239 -2.75 -10.24 12.03
N ILE A 240 -1.83 -9.46 11.47
CA ILE A 240 -1.44 -9.58 10.05
C ILE A 240 0.06 -9.84 9.90
N VAL A 241 0.90 -8.97 10.50
CA VAL A 241 2.36 -9.02 10.24
C VAL A 241 2.99 -10.21 10.97
N ASP A 242 2.71 -10.38 12.27
CA ASP A 242 3.28 -11.47 13.07
C ASP A 242 2.90 -12.86 12.51
N PRO A 243 1.63 -13.17 12.15
CA PRO A 243 1.29 -14.43 11.49
C PRO A 243 1.98 -14.65 10.14
N LEU A 244 2.20 -13.60 9.35
CA LEU A 244 2.97 -13.72 8.12
C LEU A 244 4.43 -14.07 8.41
N LEU A 245 5.05 -13.42 9.41
CA LEU A 245 6.43 -13.69 9.81
C LEU A 245 6.60 -15.14 10.32
N GLU A 246 5.62 -15.67 11.05
CA GLU A 246 5.57 -17.07 11.43
C GLU A 246 5.52 -18.00 10.21
N ALA A 247 4.65 -17.69 9.25
CA ALA A 247 4.50 -18.47 8.02
C ALA A 247 5.76 -18.50 7.15
N VAL A 248 6.58 -17.44 7.18
CA VAL A 248 7.86 -17.36 6.46
C VAL A 248 9.05 -17.88 7.28
N GLY A 249 8.83 -18.32 8.52
CA GLY A 249 9.90 -18.83 9.40
C GLY A 249 10.90 -17.78 9.86
N VAL A 250 10.49 -16.50 9.93
CA VAL A 250 11.33 -15.41 10.44
C VAL A 250 11.24 -15.39 11.96
N PRO A 251 12.35 -15.67 12.68
CA PRO A 251 12.34 -15.66 14.14
C PRO A 251 12.18 -14.21 14.64
N TYR A 252 11.27 -13.98 15.57
CA TYR A 252 11.13 -12.74 16.31
C TYR A 252 10.77 -13.02 17.77
N THR A 253 11.19 -12.15 18.66
CA THR A 253 10.84 -12.24 20.07
C THR A 253 9.50 -11.55 20.28
N ASN A 254 8.42 -12.31 20.51
CA ASN A 254 7.21 -11.72 21.06
C ASN A 254 7.57 -11.11 22.43
N ALA A 255 7.68 -9.80 22.50
CA ALA A 255 7.65 -9.11 23.79
C ALA A 255 6.22 -9.27 24.35
N ALA A 256 6.07 -10.18 25.32
CA ALA A 256 4.84 -10.39 26.04
C ALA A 256 4.44 -9.14 26.84
#